data_c1ce94c874ba8d35e8f1c093b4c4f909
#
_entry.id   c1ce94c874ba8d35e8f1c093b4c4f909
#
_cell.length_a   1.000
_cell.length_b   1.000
_cell.length_c   1.000
_cell.angle_alpha   90.00
_cell.angle_beta   90.00
_cell.angle_gamma   90.00
#
_symmetry.space_group_name_H-M   'P 1'
#
loop_
_entity.id
_entity.type
_entity.pdbx_description
1 polymer ?
#
loop_
_entity_poly.entity_id
_entity_poly.type
_entity_poly.pdbx_seq_one_letter_code
_entity_poly.pdbx_strand_id
1 'polypeptide(L)'
;FFVIVLLIALFSFSTGTSGAGAEVEKVAEATRIAKARRPDLLIDGPLQYDAASVESVGKSKAPDSQVAGRANVFIFPDLNTGNTTYKAVQRSANVVSVGPMLQGLNKPVNDLSRGALVDDIVFTIALTAIQSEQQSA
;
A
#
# COMPACT_ATOMS: atom_id res chain seq x y z
N PHE A 1 -20.46 -10.79 -8.10
CA PHE A 1 -19.60 -9.63 -7.84
C PHE A 1 -18.90 -9.84 -6.51
N PHE A 2 -17.58 -10.00 -6.53
CA PHE A 2 -16.80 -9.95 -5.31
C PHE A 2 -16.51 -8.48 -4.98
N VAL A 3 -17.04 -7.99 -3.88
CA VAL A 3 -16.67 -6.67 -3.35
C VAL A 3 -15.41 -6.84 -2.51
N ILE A 4 -14.29 -6.32 -2.98
CA ILE A 4 -13.07 -6.27 -2.17
C ILE A 4 -13.15 -5.04 -1.28
N VAL A 5 -13.22 -5.26 0.03
CA VAL A 5 -13.11 -4.17 1.00
C VAL A 5 -11.64 -3.77 1.13
N LEU A 6 -11.33 -2.49 0.90
CA LEU A 6 -9.99 -1.96 1.06
C LEU A 6 -9.70 -1.73 2.54
N LEU A 7 -8.70 -2.40 3.06
CA LEU A 7 -8.18 -2.25 4.42
C LEU A 7 -6.78 -1.64 4.30
N ILE A 8 -6.69 -0.32 4.50
CA ILE A 8 -5.55 0.50 4.14
C ILE A 8 -4.69 0.79 5.38
N ALA A 9 -3.46 0.32 5.39
CA ALA A 9 -2.49 0.58 6.44
C ALA A 9 -1.41 1.58 5.99
N LEU A 10 -1.19 2.64 6.77
CA LEU A 10 -0.06 3.55 6.58
C LEU A 10 1.10 3.09 7.46
N PHE A 11 2.22 2.77 6.83
CA PHE A 11 3.36 2.15 7.49
C PHE A 11 4.29 3.12 8.20
N SER A 12 4.75 2.67 9.35
CA SER A 12 5.80 3.29 10.15
C SER A 12 6.60 2.19 10.87
N PHE A 13 7.74 2.53 11.42
CA PHE A 13 8.41 1.69 12.40
C PHE A 13 7.67 1.64 13.76
N SER A 14 6.64 2.47 13.93
CA SER A 14 5.79 2.55 15.12
C SER A 14 4.40 2.01 14.84
N THR A 15 3.80 1.33 15.84
CA THR A 15 2.36 1.06 15.88
C THR A 15 1.75 1.96 16.96
N GLY A 16 0.84 2.86 16.54
CA GLY A 16 0.29 3.88 17.42
C GLY A 16 1.40 4.73 18.05
N THR A 17 1.48 4.73 19.37
CA THR A 17 2.44 5.52 20.16
C THR A 17 3.68 4.74 20.61
N SER A 18 3.96 3.57 20.05
CA SER A 18 5.10 2.72 20.46
C SER A 18 6.47 3.32 20.11
N GLY A 19 6.52 4.25 19.17
CA GLY A 19 7.70 5.02 18.78
C GLY A 19 7.37 6.51 18.68
N ALA A 20 8.40 7.34 18.60
CA ALA A 20 8.29 8.79 18.47
C ALA A 20 9.29 9.34 17.47
N GLY A 21 9.03 10.54 16.96
CA GLY A 21 9.88 11.27 16.03
C GLY A 21 9.17 11.71 14.76
N ALA A 22 9.83 12.56 14.00
CA ALA A 22 9.23 13.23 12.82
C ALA A 22 8.63 12.27 11.80
N GLU A 23 9.24 11.11 11.59
CA GLU A 23 8.72 10.10 10.65
C GLU A 23 7.42 9.43 11.16
N VAL A 24 7.28 9.24 12.46
CA VAL A 24 6.02 8.74 13.05
C VAL A 24 4.94 9.80 12.99
N GLU A 25 5.28 11.05 13.32
CA GLU A 25 4.37 12.19 13.27
C GLU A 25 3.84 12.43 11.84
N LYS A 26 4.71 12.32 10.84
CA LYS A 26 4.33 12.41 9.42
C LYS A 26 3.25 11.38 9.06
N VAL A 27 3.44 10.13 9.45
CA VAL A 27 2.49 9.05 9.14
C VAL A 27 1.20 9.21 9.94
N ALA A 28 1.28 9.60 11.22
CA ALA A 28 0.11 9.86 12.05
C ALA A 28 -0.74 11.00 11.46
N GLU A 29 -0.13 12.10 11.06
CA GLU A 29 -0.82 13.22 10.44
C GLU A 29 -1.41 12.86 9.07
N ALA A 30 -0.67 12.12 8.24
CA ALA A 30 -1.19 11.61 6.97
C ALA A 30 -2.42 10.72 7.17
N THR A 31 -2.39 9.85 8.18
CA THR A 31 -3.53 8.99 8.55
C THR A 31 -4.73 9.82 8.98
N ARG A 32 -4.52 10.82 9.83
CA ARG A 32 -5.58 11.73 10.29
C ARG A 32 -6.24 12.48 9.12
N ILE A 33 -5.43 13.01 8.20
CA ILE A 33 -5.92 13.72 7.01
C ILE A 33 -6.69 12.76 6.09
N ALA A 34 -6.18 11.56 5.85
CA ALA A 34 -6.82 10.57 4.99
C ALA A 34 -8.19 10.15 5.54
N LYS A 35 -8.28 9.85 6.83
CA LYS A 35 -9.56 9.53 7.51
C LYS A 35 -10.57 10.69 7.42
N ALA A 36 -10.11 11.92 7.58
CA ALA A 36 -10.98 13.10 7.47
C ALA A 36 -11.51 13.33 6.05
N ARG A 37 -10.68 13.09 5.03
CA ARG A 37 -11.06 13.25 3.61
C ARG A 37 -11.90 12.10 3.06
N ARG A 38 -11.68 10.91 3.55
CA ARG A 38 -12.34 9.68 3.08
C ARG A 38 -12.81 8.85 4.27
N PRO A 39 -13.87 9.33 4.99
CA PRO A 39 -14.42 8.61 6.14
C PRO A 39 -15.14 7.30 5.76
N ASP A 40 -15.39 7.09 4.49
CA ASP A 40 -15.95 5.88 3.90
C ASP A 40 -14.94 4.72 3.78
N LEU A 41 -13.62 5.02 3.85
CA LEU A 41 -12.56 4.03 3.74
C LEU A 41 -12.06 3.57 5.11
N LEU A 42 -11.75 2.28 5.20
CA LEU A 42 -11.09 1.70 6.37
C LEU A 42 -9.57 1.95 6.26
N ILE A 43 -9.13 3.02 6.91
CA ILE A 43 -7.74 3.49 6.90
C ILE A 43 -7.22 3.47 8.33
N ASP A 44 -6.00 2.98 8.57
CA ASP A 44 -5.34 3.09 9.87
C ASP A 44 -3.82 3.25 9.75
N GLY A 45 -3.23 3.84 10.80
CA GLY A 45 -1.80 4.13 10.90
C GLY A 45 -1.52 5.13 12.03
N PRO A 46 -0.26 5.24 12.45
CA PRO A 46 0.88 4.46 11.99
C PRO A 46 0.82 2.99 12.43
N LEU A 47 1.18 2.07 11.53
CA LEU A 47 1.24 0.64 11.80
C LEU A 47 2.58 0.06 11.32
N GLN A 48 3.16 -0.83 12.12
CA GLN A 48 4.27 -1.67 11.68
C GLN A 48 3.74 -2.73 10.71
N TYR A 49 4.61 -3.26 9.84
CA TYR A 49 4.22 -4.26 8.84
C TYR A 49 3.58 -5.51 9.46
N ASP A 50 4.19 -6.05 10.52
CA ASP A 50 3.67 -7.22 11.24
C ASP A 50 2.31 -6.95 11.89
N ALA A 51 2.14 -5.77 12.50
CA ALA A 51 0.86 -5.35 13.08
C ALA A 51 -0.23 -5.17 12.02
N ALA A 52 0.12 -4.72 10.81
CA ALA A 52 -0.84 -4.53 9.73
C ALA A 52 -1.25 -5.85 9.05
N SER A 53 -0.32 -6.82 8.91
CA SER A 53 -0.47 -8.01 8.08
C SER A 53 -0.73 -9.31 8.84
N VAL A 54 -0.37 -9.39 10.13
CA VAL A 54 -0.48 -10.61 10.94
C VAL A 54 -1.54 -10.44 12.01
N GLU A 55 -2.60 -11.24 11.94
CA GLU A 55 -3.80 -11.08 12.79
C GLU A 55 -3.48 -11.10 14.30
N SER A 56 -2.66 -12.04 14.75
CA SER A 56 -2.28 -12.13 16.17
C SER A 56 -1.50 -10.92 16.67
N VAL A 57 -0.64 -10.35 15.81
CA VAL A 57 0.15 -9.15 16.12
C VAL A 57 -0.75 -7.92 16.10
N GLY A 58 -1.63 -7.80 15.12
CA GLY A 58 -2.62 -6.72 15.03
C GLY A 58 -3.51 -6.67 16.26
N LYS A 59 -4.06 -7.81 16.67
CA LYS A 59 -4.88 -7.91 17.89
C LYS A 59 -4.13 -7.51 19.16
N SER A 60 -2.83 -7.80 19.23
CA SER A 60 -1.99 -7.46 20.38
C SER A 60 -1.58 -5.99 20.44
N LYS A 61 -1.17 -5.42 19.29
CA LYS A 61 -0.59 -4.07 19.21
C LYS A 61 -1.61 -2.97 18.96
N ALA A 62 -2.72 -3.29 18.28
CA ALA A 62 -3.78 -2.35 17.90
C ALA A 62 -5.17 -3.03 17.96
N PRO A 63 -5.64 -3.43 19.16
CA PRO A 63 -6.85 -4.23 19.33
C PRO A 63 -8.12 -3.54 18.82
N ASP A 64 -8.18 -2.21 18.85
CA ASP A 64 -9.32 -1.41 18.42
C ASP A 64 -9.32 -1.10 16.92
N SER A 65 -8.25 -1.47 16.21
CA SER A 65 -8.12 -1.21 14.77
C SER A 65 -8.97 -2.17 13.93
N GLN A 66 -9.74 -1.61 13.01
CA GLN A 66 -10.47 -2.40 12.00
C GLN A 66 -9.58 -2.86 10.83
N VAL A 67 -8.36 -2.39 10.76
CA VAL A 67 -7.40 -2.64 9.68
C VAL A 67 -6.27 -3.57 10.11
N ALA A 68 -5.75 -3.38 11.32
CA ALA A 68 -4.60 -4.14 11.83
C ALA A 68 -4.82 -5.66 11.76
N GLY A 69 -3.81 -6.38 11.32
CA GLY A 69 -3.81 -7.82 11.15
C GLY A 69 -4.53 -8.32 9.90
N ARG A 70 -5.16 -7.44 9.11
CA ARG A 70 -5.97 -7.80 7.94
C ARG A 70 -5.78 -6.86 6.76
N ALA A 71 -4.84 -5.92 6.84
CA ALA A 71 -4.60 -4.94 5.78
C ALA A 71 -4.28 -5.63 4.44
N ASN A 72 -4.85 -5.09 3.37
CA ASN A 72 -4.63 -5.53 1.99
C ASN A 72 -4.15 -4.41 1.06
N VAL A 73 -4.05 -3.18 1.59
CA VAL A 73 -3.42 -2.04 0.93
C VAL A 73 -2.39 -1.44 1.88
N PHE A 74 -1.17 -1.28 1.39
CA PHE A 74 -0.02 -0.86 2.18
C PHE A 74 0.55 0.45 1.64
N ILE A 75 0.51 1.51 2.44
CA ILE A 75 1.05 2.83 2.11
C ILE A 75 2.40 3.00 2.80
N PHE A 76 3.44 3.09 2.02
CA PHE A 76 4.80 3.28 2.51
C PHE A 76 5.09 4.76 2.77
N PRO A 77 5.89 5.09 3.80
CA PRO A 77 6.14 6.48 4.22
C PRO A 77 6.99 7.27 3.23
N ASP A 78 7.76 6.58 2.39
CA ASP A 78 8.68 7.17 1.42
C ASP A 78 9.05 6.17 0.31
N LEU A 79 9.67 6.68 -0.75
CA LEU A 79 10.09 5.90 -1.91
C LEU A 79 11.18 4.87 -1.59
N ASN A 80 12.11 5.19 -0.70
CA ASN A 80 13.20 4.26 -0.35
C ASN A 80 12.62 2.99 0.28
N THR A 81 11.73 3.18 1.26
CA THR A 81 11.04 2.07 1.95
C THR A 81 10.19 1.27 0.97
N GLY A 82 9.38 1.93 0.17
CA GLY A 82 8.50 1.26 -0.79
C GLY A 82 9.27 0.51 -1.87
N ASN A 83 10.27 1.15 -2.48
CA ASN A 83 11.08 0.53 -3.55
C ASN A 83 11.89 -0.67 -3.04
N THR A 84 12.52 -0.54 -1.89
CA THR A 84 13.28 -1.64 -1.28
C THR A 84 12.37 -2.82 -0.95
N THR A 85 11.22 -2.54 -0.34
CA THR A 85 10.29 -3.58 0.12
C THR A 85 9.70 -4.37 -1.03
N TYR A 86 9.16 -3.71 -2.08
CA TYR A 86 8.53 -4.48 -3.17
C TYR A 86 9.56 -5.36 -3.90
N LYS A 87 10.79 -4.85 -4.10
CA LYS A 87 11.87 -5.63 -4.73
C LYS A 87 12.29 -6.82 -3.86
N ALA A 88 12.42 -6.61 -2.55
CA ALA A 88 12.76 -7.68 -1.63
C ALA A 88 11.67 -8.78 -1.62
N VAL A 89 10.41 -8.40 -1.53
CA VAL A 89 9.27 -9.34 -1.56
C VAL A 89 9.21 -10.09 -2.88
N GLN A 90 9.28 -9.37 -4.02
CA GLN A 90 9.25 -9.99 -5.34
C GLN A 90 10.32 -11.07 -5.47
N ARG A 91 11.55 -10.75 -5.07
CA ARG A 91 12.70 -11.67 -5.25
C ARG A 91 12.74 -12.79 -4.22
N SER A 92 12.38 -12.52 -2.97
CA SER A 92 12.43 -13.52 -1.89
C SER A 92 11.25 -14.49 -1.89
N ALA A 93 10.07 -14.01 -2.27
CA ALA A 93 8.85 -14.82 -2.30
C ALA A 93 8.53 -15.37 -3.70
N ASN A 94 9.33 -15.04 -4.71
CA ASN A 94 9.14 -15.44 -6.12
C ASN A 94 7.70 -15.16 -6.62
N VAL A 95 7.20 -13.96 -6.30
CA VAL A 95 5.86 -13.51 -6.71
C VAL A 95 5.95 -12.56 -7.91
N VAL A 96 4.88 -12.53 -8.70
CA VAL A 96 4.75 -11.57 -9.80
C VAL A 96 4.57 -10.17 -9.22
N SER A 97 5.29 -9.21 -9.77
CA SER A 97 5.15 -7.79 -9.45
C SER A 97 4.62 -7.04 -10.67
N VAL A 98 3.48 -6.41 -10.54
CA VAL A 98 2.83 -5.67 -11.62
C VAL A 98 2.88 -4.18 -11.33
N GLY A 99 3.44 -3.41 -12.24
CA GLY A 99 3.71 -1.99 -12.07
C GLY A 99 5.20 -1.65 -12.13
N PRO A 100 5.61 -0.42 -11.71
CA PRO A 100 4.82 0.58 -11.02
C PRO A 100 3.74 1.24 -11.90
N MET A 101 2.60 1.52 -11.27
CA MET A 101 1.51 2.25 -11.90
C MET A 101 1.50 3.68 -11.40
N LEU A 102 1.66 4.65 -12.30
CA LEU A 102 1.62 6.06 -11.96
C LEU A 102 0.16 6.53 -11.80
N GLN A 103 -0.09 7.26 -10.72
CA GLN A 103 -1.41 7.83 -10.41
C GLN A 103 -1.41 9.34 -10.58
N GLY A 104 -2.60 9.93 -10.80
CA GLY A 104 -2.78 11.37 -10.90
C GLY A 104 -2.45 11.98 -12.27
N LEU A 105 -2.24 11.17 -13.30
CA LEU A 105 -2.03 11.61 -14.67
C LEU A 105 -3.37 11.63 -15.43
N ASN A 106 -3.48 12.54 -16.41
CA ASN A 106 -4.68 12.64 -17.27
C ASN A 106 -4.88 11.42 -18.19
N LYS A 107 -3.82 10.69 -18.46
CA LYS A 107 -3.87 9.42 -19.20
C LYS A 107 -2.93 8.42 -18.53
N PRO A 108 -3.21 7.12 -18.61
CA PRO A 108 -2.38 6.11 -17.97
C PRO A 108 -0.99 6.08 -18.63
N VAL A 109 0.02 6.21 -17.80
CA VAL A 109 1.42 6.01 -18.14
C VAL A 109 2.01 5.18 -17.01
N ASN A 110 2.54 4.01 -17.34
CA ASN A 110 3.14 3.11 -16.36
C ASN A 110 4.59 2.84 -16.73
N ASP A 111 5.42 2.63 -15.74
CA ASP A 111 6.85 2.40 -15.88
C ASP A 111 7.18 0.92 -15.66
N LEU A 112 8.37 0.52 -16.06
CA LEU A 112 8.92 -0.81 -15.84
C LEU A 112 10.35 -0.72 -15.35
N SER A 113 10.69 -1.61 -14.42
CA SER A 113 12.07 -1.77 -13.99
C SER A 113 12.93 -2.29 -15.15
N ARG A 114 14.20 -1.89 -15.25
CA ARG A 114 15.19 -2.47 -16.17
C ARG A 114 15.39 -3.97 -15.97
N GLY A 115 15.02 -4.50 -14.82
CA GLY A 115 15.05 -5.94 -14.51
C GLY A 115 13.68 -6.61 -14.63
N ALA A 116 12.71 -6.01 -15.35
CA ALA A 116 11.40 -6.59 -15.56
C ALA A 116 11.49 -7.90 -16.36
N LEU A 117 10.69 -8.87 -15.94
CA LEU A 117 10.50 -10.12 -16.66
C LEU A 117 9.44 -9.95 -17.74
N VAL A 118 9.35 -10.87 -18.68
CA VAL A 118 8.35 -10.84 -19.76
C VAL A 118 6.92 -10.78 -19.19
N ASP A 119 6.64 -11.56 -18.15
CA ASP A 119 5.33 -11.56 -17.51
C ASP A 119 5.00 -10.21 -16.87
N ASP A 120 5.96 -9.56 -16.21
CA ASP A 120 5.78 -8.21 -15.65
C ASP A 120 5.37 -7.20 -16.73
N ILE A 121 6.00 -7.30 -17.92
CA ILE A 121 5.71 -6.45 -19.08
C ILE A 121 4.28 -6.71 -19.60
N VAL A 122 3.92 -7.97 -19.82
CA VAL A 122 2.60 -8.37 -20.32
C VAL A 122 1.48 -7.88 -19.40
N PHE A 123 1.63 -8.10 -18.09
CA PHE A 123 0.63 -7.66 -17.11
C PHE A 123 0.54 -6.12 -17.06
N THR A 124 1.66 -5.42 -17.11
CA THR A 124 1.66 -3.95 -17.10
C THR A 124 0.98 -3.37 -18.33
N ILE A 125 1.20 -3.95 -19.53
CA ILE A 125 0.50 -3.54 -20.77
C ILE A 125 -1.01 -3.76 -20.63
N ALA A 126 -1.43 -4.94 -20.16
CA ALA A 126 -2.85 -5.26 -20.00
C ALA A 126 -3.56 -4.31 -19.04
N LEU A 127 -2.93 -4.01 -17.89
CA LEU A 127 -3.49 -3.09 -16.91
C LEU A 127 -3.50 -1.63 -17.42
N THR A 128 -2.49 -1.21 -18.18
CA THR A 128 -2.47 0.13 -18.78
C THR A 128 -3.63 0.29 -19.78
N ALA A 129 -3.93 -0.74 -20.56
CA ALA A 129 -5.08 -0.74 -21.46
C ALA A 129 -6.41 -0.62 -20.70
N ILE A 130 -6.60 -1.40 -19.64
CA ILE A 130 -7.80 -1.31 -18.79
C ILE A 130 -7.96 0.08 -18.16
N GLN A 131 -6.88 0.66 -17.65
CA GLN A 131 -6.90 2.03 -17.12
C GLN A 131 -7.29 3.07 -18.19
N SER A 132 -6.87 2.88 -19.44
CA SER A 132 -7.21 3.75 -20.54
C SER A 132 -8.71 3.73 -20.87
N GLU A 133 -9.34 2.56 -20.82
CA GLU A 133 -10.78 2.41 -21.04
C GLU A 133 -11.60 3.07 -19.92
N GLN A 134 -11.19 2.91 -18.67
CA GLN A 134 -11.89 3.47 -17.51
C GLN A 134 -11.86 5.01 -17.47
N GLN A 135 -10.85 5.63 -18.05
CA GLN A 135 -10.75 7.11 -18.13
C GLN A 135 -11.52 7.70 -19.32
N SER A 136 -11.97 6.87 -20.24
CA SER A 136 -12.71 7.29 -21.44
C SER A 136 -14.23 7.20 -21.23
N ALA A 137 -14.67 6.66 -20.11
CA ALA A 137 -16.07 6.51 -19.71
C ALA A 137 -16.47 7.59 -18.70
#